data_cc58956dccd2e61633197058d69d1890
#
_entry.id   cc58956dccd2e61633197058d69d1890
#
_cell.length_a   1.000
_cell.length_b   1.000
_cell.length_c   1.000
_cell.angle_alpha   90.00
_cell.angle_beta   90.00
_cell.angle_gamma   90.00
#
_symmetry.space_group_name_H-M   'P 1'
#
loop_
_entity.id
_entity.type
_entity.pdbx_description
1 polymer ?
#
loop_
_entity_poly.entity_id
_entity_poly.type
_entity_poly.pdbx_seq_one_letter_code
_entity_poly.pdbx_strand_id
1 'polypeptide(L)'
;MLTTAACGLGALLVLVRSVSARRAAKEKIQRARTRRTESLHRAEQVVLRYRQSHPSTDSALILSLSLSELTKRLQEDSLSPEEVFYSYMEKTLNVHKELNCCTEILLESFEQLKTISSKKEGLLYGVPISIKDNIAYKDHDCTCGVVVNLEQPAQGDSVIVKVLKKQGAIPFVKTNLPQALLSYDCSNPIYGQTLNPHNPQKTSGGSSGGEGALIGGGGSILGIGSDIGGSIRIPASFCGICGFKPTAATGPMAKDVDSLALCMQALLCDHMFSLDPTVPPVPFNVQLYQSSKPLRIGYLESDGYSQPTPSMARSIREVKALLEQAGHTLVPYQPLRVNKIMTEFIFRGIFADGAISMIQKLKGGPVDPCLQNQVNLYTIPTWLKRIISFLLKPFSPRFPVILDAVSGVKSIPDLWKQHAAVEVLYADYISETIAHWRRCNIDVVLCPMIGPAFNFNYCGQISTVISYTALYNLLNFPAGVVPVSTVTADDEEELKHFKGIFQDRMDKLLKKAVTGAEGLPVAVQCVALPWQDEVCLRFMKEVEHLVKQKRK
;
A
#
# COMPACT_ATOMS: atom_id res chain seq x y z
N MET A 1 24.67 -6.90 -51.94
CA MET A 1 25.00 -5.52 -51.50
C MET A 1 23.79 -4.69 -51.11
N LEU A 2 22.69 -4.62 -51.91
CA LEU A 2 21.49 -3.85 -51.55
C LEU A 2 20.79 -4.29 -50.28
N THR A 3 20.68 -5.59 -50.03
CA THR A 3 20.07 -6.16 -48.82
C THR A 3 20.87 -5.88 -47.54
N THR A 4 22.20 -5.93 -47.60
CA THR A 4 23.06 -5.60 -46.46
C THR A 4 23.04 -4.10 -46.13
N ALA A 5 22.97 -3.24 -47.15
CA ALA A 5 22.81 -1.80 -46.96
C ALA A 5 21.44 -1.44 -46.35
N ALA A 6 20.34 -2.07 -46.80
CA ALA A 6 19.03 -1.86 -46.25
C ALA A 6 18.91 -2.34 -44.78
N CYS A 7 19.50 -3.48 -44.42
CA CYS A 7 19.58 -3.95 -43.05
C CYS A 7 20.40 -3.02 -42.16
N GLY A 8 21.52 -2.48 -42.67
CA GLY A 8 22.36 -1.51 -41.96
C GLY A 8 21.61 -0.19 -41.68
N LEU A 9 20.88 0.33 -42.71
CA LEU A 9 20.06 1.53 -42.56
C LEU A 9 18.92 1.34 -41.57
N GLY A 10 18.26 0.18 -41.61
CA GLY A 10 17.22 -0.18 -40.66
C GLY A 10 17.74 -0.25 -39.23
N ALA A 11 18.87 -0.92 -39.01
CA ALA A 11 19.53 -1.00 -37.69
C ALA A 11 19.96 0.41 -37.18
N LEU A 12 20.49 1.27 -38.05
CA LEU A 12 20.85 2.63 -37.69
C LEU A 12 19.63 3.46 -37.31
N LEU A 13 18.53 3.38 -38.05
CA LEU A 13 17.28 4.07 -37.74
C LEU A 13 16.70 3.61 -36.39
N VAL A 14 16.72 2.31 -36.08
CA VAL A 14 16.30 1.76 -34.80
C VAL A 14 17.20 2.30 -33.68
N LEU A 15 18.51 2.33 -33.90
CA LEU A 15 19.47 2.86 -32.92
C LEU A 15 19.24 4.35 -32.65
N VAL A 16 19.10 5.16 -33.69
CA VAL A 16 18.83 6.60 -33.58
C VAL A 16 17.52 6.86 -32.86
N ARG A 17 16.45 6.15 -33.21
CA ARG A 17 15.15 6.21 -32.48
C ARG A 17 15.27 5.83 -31.02
N SER A 18 16.02 4.77 -30.71
CA SER A 18 16.24 4.32 -29.33
C SER A 18 17.02 5.36 -28.50
N VAL A 19 18.08 5.95 -29.08
CA VAL A 19 18.87 7.01 -28.43
C VAL A 19 18.05 8.27 -28.22
N SER A 20 17.28 8.70 -29.23
CA SER A 20 16.37 9.84 -29.12
C SER A 20 15.30 9.64 -28.05
N ALA A 21 14.65 8.46 -28.02
CA ALA A 21 13.67 8.13 -26.99
C ALA A 21 14.25 8.13 -25.56
N ARG A 22 15.46 7.57 -25.40
CA ARG A 22 16.17 7.60 -24.10
C ARG A 22 16.52 9.03 -23.66
N ARG A 23 16.91 9.89 -24.60
CA ARG A 23 17.20 11.30 -24.32
C ARG A 23 15.93 12.03 -23.89
N ALA A 24 14.85 11.89 -24.65
CA ALA A 24 13.54 12.48 -24.31
C ALA A 24 13.04 12.01 -22.94
N ALA A 25 13.20 10.73 -22.61
CA ALA A 25 12.85 10.20 -21.28
C ALA A 25 13.67 10.84 -20.15
N LYS A 26 15.00 10.99 -20.34
CA LYS A 26 15.86 11.68 -19.38
C LYS A 26 15.46 13.15 -19.16
N GLU A 27 15.12 13.84 -20.23
CA GLU A 27 14.67 15.23 -20.17
C GLU A 27 13.34 15.37 -19.42
N LYS A 28 12.36 14.47 -19.67
CA LYS A 28 11.10 14.42 -18.92
C LYS A 28 11.34 14.17 -17.42
N ILE A 29 12.17 13.18 -17.08
CA ILE A 29 12.54 12.88 -15.68
C ILE A 29 13.17 14.11 -15.04
N GLN A 30 14.09 14.79 -15.73
CA GLN A 30 14.73 15.98 -15.19
C GLN A 30 13.73 17.11 -14.94
N ARG A 31 12.79 17.37 -15.85
CA ARG A 31 11.73 18.37 -15.62
C ARG A 31 10.83 18.01 -14.44
N ALA A 32 10.46 16.74 -14.28
CA ALA A 32 9.69 16.29 -13.13
C ALA A 32 10.45 16.48 -11.80
N ARG A 33 11.75 16.17 -11.78
CA ARG A 33 12.62 16.43 -10.62
C ARG A 33 12.76 17.91 -10.31
N THR A 34 12.88 18.75 -11.34
CA THR A 34 12.94 20.20 -11.19
C THR A 34 11.63 20.72 -10.57
N ARG A 35 10.45 20.33 -11.08
CA ARG A 35 9.15 20.69 -10.49
C ARG A 35 9.07 20.29 -9.02
N ARG A 36 9.49 19.05 -8.67
CA ARG A 36 9.55 18.61 -7.27
C ARG A 36 10.42 19.52 -6.43
N THR A 37 11.64 19.79 -6.87
CA THR A 37 12.61 20.62 -6.13
C THR A 37 12.08 22.05 -5.96
N GLU A 38 11.47 22.62 -6.98
CA GLU A 38 10.87 23.95 -6.93
C GLU A 38 9.68 24.01 -5.96
N SER A 39 8.79 22.99 -5.96
CA SER A 39 7.66 22.94 -5.04
C SER A 39 8.13 22.83 -3.59
N LEU A 40 9.11 21.96 -3.31
CA LEU A 40 9.73 21.82 -1.99
C LEU A 40 10.39 23.13 -1.52
N HIS A 41 11.16 23.77 -2.39
CA HIS A 41 11.83 25.03 -2.05
C HIS A 41 10.85 26.16 -1.77
N ARG A 42 9.79 26.30 -2.57
CA ARG A 42 8.72 27.29 -2.32
C ARG A 42 8.03 27.03 -0.98
N ALA A 43 7.70 25.77 -0.69
CA ALA A 43 7.11 25.40 0.60
C ALA A 43 8.04 25.76 1.76
N GLU A 44 9.34 25.44 1.65
CA GLU A 44 10.36 25.76 2.67
C GLU A 44 10.42 27.27 2.95
N GLN A 45 10.43 28.10 1.89
CA GLN A 45 10.44 29.57 2.04
C GLN A 45 9.19 30.10 2.74
N VAL A 46 8.03 29.53 2.44
CA VAL A 46 6.77 29.96 3.08
C VAL A 46 6.73 29.53 4.55
N VAL A 47 7.16 28.32 4.86
CA VAL A 47 7.28 27.81 6.24
C VAL A 47 8.24 28.68 7.06
N LEU A 48 9.41 29.02 6.52
CA LEU A 48 10.36 29.89 7.22
C LEU A 48 9.78 31.27 7.56
N ARG A 49 9.06 31.88 6.63
CA ARG A 49 8.36 33.17 6.85
C ARG A 49 7.29 33.05 7.92
N TYR A 50 6.47 32.00 7.85
CA TYR A 50 5.45 31.74 8.86
C TYR A 50 6.05 31.60 10.25
N ARG A 51 7.11 30.81 10.41
CA ARG A 51 7.79 30.60 11.68
C ARG A 51 8.37 31.88 12.26
N GLN A 52 8.92 32.76 11.42
CA GLN A 52 9.42 34.08 11.85
C GLN A 52 8.31 35.00 12.35
N SER A 53 7.14 34.98 11.72
CA SER A 53 5.99 35.80 12.10
C SER A 53 5.14 35.21 13.24
N HIS A 54 5.25 33.90 13.50
CA HIS A 54 4.49 33.18 14.53
C HIS A 54 5.40 32.33 15.42
N PRO A 55 6.33 32.97 16.19
CA PRO A 55 7.32 32.24 16.99
C PRO A 55 6.70 31.49 18.19
N SER A 56 5.47 31.80 18.55
CA SER A 56 4.72 31.17 19.65
C SER A 56 3.99 29.89 19.25
N THR A 57 3.97 29.51 17.97
CA THR A 57 3.33 28.25 17.53
C THR A 57 4.03 27.04 18.13
N ASP A 58 3.31 26.26 18.94
CA ASP A 58 3.82 25.02 19.53
C ASP A 58 3.63 23.83 18.57
N SER A 59 4.51 23.75 17.58
CA SER A 59 4.50 22.65 16.63
C SER A 59 4.72 21.27 17.30
N ALA A 60 5.44 21.20 18.41
CA ALA A 60 5.66 19.94 19.11
C ALA A 60 4.35 19.39 19.70
N LEU A 61 3.57 20.27 20.34
CA LEU A 61 2.24 19.93 20.83
C LEU A 61 1.35 19.48 19.66
N ILE A 62 1.25 20.28 18.58
CA ILE A 62 0.40 19.98 17.43
C ILE A 62 0.72 18.59 16.84
N LEU A 63 1.98 18.29 16.62
CA LEU A 63 2.45 17.01 16.05
C LEU A 63 2.30 15.81 17.00
N SER A 64 2.06 16.05 18.30
CA SER A 64 1.80 15.01 19.30
C SER A 64 0.34 14.59 19.41
N LEU A 65 -0.58 15.41 18.90
CA LEU A 65 -2.03 15.17 18.99
C LEU A 65 -2.46 14.00 18.11
N SER A 66 -3.43 13.22 18.59
CA SER A 66 -4.21 12.32 17.73
C SER A 66 -5.08 13.11 16.75
N LEU A 67 -5.51 12.48 15.64
CA LEU A 67 -6.39 13.13 14.69
C LEU A 67 -7.71 13.58 15.35
N SER A 68 -8.26 12.76 16.25
CA SER A 68 -9.50 13.11 16.99
C SER A 68 -9.32 14.33 17.89
N GLU A 69 -8.18 14.45 18.59
CA GLU A 69 -7.88 15.64 19.39
C GLU A 69 -7.62 16.86 18.52
N LEU A 70 -6.90 16.68 17.42
CA LEU A 70 -6.61 17.75 16.46
C LEU A 70 -7.89 18.32 15.85
N THR A 71 -8.79 17.46 15.35
CA THR A 71 -10.09 17.90 14.78
C THR A 71 -10.96 18.58 15.82
N LYS A 72 -11.00 18.06 17.06
CA LYS A 72 -11.71 18.69 18.16
C LYS A 72 -11.20 20.12 18.42
N ARG A 73 -9.87 20.30 18.56
CA ARG A 73 -9.26 21.61 18.81
C ARG A 73 -9.47 22.61 17.66
N LEU A 74 -9.46 22.13 16.41
CA LEU A 74 -9.78 22.92 15.23
C LEU A 74 -11.26 23.38 15.23
N GLN A 75 -12.18 22.51 15.64
CA GLN A 75 -13.60 22.86 15.75
C GLN A 75 -13.88 23.85 16.89
N GLU A 76 -13.14 23.77 18.00
CA GLU A 76 -13.24 24.62 19.18
C GLU A 76 -12.45 25.95 19.07
N ASP A 77 -11.79 26.22 17.93
CA ASP A 77 -10.89 27.38 17.71
C ASP A 77 -9.70 27.46 18.69
N SER A 78 -9.38 26.37 19.38
CA SER A 78 -8.19 26.31 20.26
C SER A 78 -6.90 26.04 19.46
N LEU A 79 -7.01 25.68 18.20
CA LEU A 79 -5.96 25.66 17.17
C LEU A 79 -6.53 26.20 15.86
N SER A 80 -5.71 26.94 15.14
CA SER A 80 -6.06 27.38 13.78
C SER A 80 -5.62 26.38 12.73
N PRO A 81 -6.34 26.27 11.59
CA PRO A 81 -5.87 25.46 10.45
C PRO A 81 -4.47 25.86 9.98
N GLU A 82 -4.11 27.12 10.14
CA GLU A 82 -2.82 27.67 9.73
C GLU A 82 -1.67 27.11 10.60
N GLU A 83 -1.80 27.12 11.92
CA GLU A 83 -0.82 26.53 12.85
C GLU A 83 -0.61 25.04 12.57
N VAL A 84 -1.70 24.32 12.36
CA VAL A 84 -1.66 22.88 12.06
C VAL A 84 -0.99 22.64 10.72
N PHE A 85 -1.40 23.35 9.67
CA PHE A 85 -0.86 23.17 8.32
C PHE A 85 0.66 23.43 8.27
N TYR A 86 1.13 24.55 8.82
CA TYR A 86 2.55 24.89 8.79
C TYR A 86 3.39 23.95 9.66
N SER A 87 2.88 23.48 10.78
CA SER A 87 3.56 22.48 11.61
C SER A 87 3.78 21.16 10.85
N TYR A 88 2.74 20.65 10.15
CA TYR A 88 2.87 19.45 9.34
C TYR A 88 3.68 19.67 8.06
N MET A 89 3.60 20.84 7.42
CA MET A 89 4.42 21.16 6.26
C MET A 89 5.92 21.18 6.62
N GLU A 90 6.31 21.83 7.72
CA GLU A 90 7.68 21.83 8.20
C GLU A 90 8.18 20.40 8.49
N LYS A 91 7.37 19.61 9.20
CA LYS A 91 7.70 18.22 9.51
C LYS A 91 7.82 17.36 8.25
N THR A 92 6.93 17.56 7.26
CA THR A 92 6.98 16.88 5.96
C THR A 92 8.28 17.15 5.23
N LEU A 93 8.71 18.40 5.16
CA LEU A 93 9.96 18.79 4.50
C LEU A 93 11.17 18.11 5.16
N ASN A 94 11.20 18.05 6.50
CA ASN A 94 12.27 17.39 7.25
C ASN A 94 12.27 15.87 7.01
N VAL A 95 11.11 15.21 7.11
CA VAL A 95 10.97 13.77 6.84
C VAL A 95 11.35 13.44 5.39
N HIS A 96 10.97 14.30 4.43
CA HIS A 96 11.33 14.09 3.03
C HIS A 96 12.84 14.17 2.78
N LYS A 97 13.55 15.08 3.43
CA LYS A 97 15.02 15.19 3.32
C LYS A 97 15.71 13.89 3.75
N GLU A 98 15.19 13.21 4.75
CA GLU A 98 15.74 11.96 5.28
C GLU A 98 15.30 10.73 4.49
N LEU A 99 14.02 10.65 4.11
CA LEU A 99 13.39 9.42 3.62
C LEU A 99 13.03 9.42 2.14
N ASN A 100 13.11 10.54 1.44
CA ASN A 100 12.72 10.69 0.02
C ASN A 100 11.30 10.18 -0.27
N CYS A 101 10.31 10.60 0.52
CA CYS A 101 8.95 10.06 0.47
C CYS A 101 7.94 10.89 -0.34
N CYS A 102 8.27 12.14 -0.73
CA CYS A 102 7.37 13.02 -1.47
C CYS A 102 7.75 13.12 -2.96
N THR A 103 6.75 13.19 -3.82
CA THR A 103 6.92 13.44 -5.27
C THR A 103 6.69 14.91 -5.61
N GLU A 104 5.82 15.60 -4.87
CA GLU A 104 5.49 17.01 -5.10
C GLU A 104 4.74 17.59 -3.89
N ILE A 105 4.99 18.87 -3.55
CA ILE A 105 4.14 19.64 -2.67
C ILE A 105 3.03 20.27 -3.51
N LEU A 106 1.78 20.11 -3.07
CA LEU A 106 0.61 20.72 -3.71
C LEU A 106 0.52 22.18 -3.27
N LEU A 107 1.06 23.10 -4.07
CA LEU A 107 1.15 24.52 -3.71
C LEU A 107 -0.24 25.19 -3.59
N GLU A 108 -1.26 24.64 -4.24
CA GLU A 108 -2.66 25.07 -4.13
C GLU A 108 -3.21 24.90 -2.71
N SER A 109 -2.60 24.05 -1.90
CA SER A 109 -2.95 23.89 -0.48
C SER A 109 -2.77 25.17 0.33
N PHE A 110 -1.82 26.03 -0.04
CA PHE A 110 -1.63 27.34 0.59
C PHE A 110 -2.80 28.29 0.28
N GLU A 111 -3.35 28.23 -0.93
CA GLU A 111 -4.54 29.04 -1.29
C GLU A 111 -5.80 28.46 -0.65
N GLN A 112 -5.94 27.14 -0.60
CA GLN A 112 -7.03 26.49 0.10
C GLN A 112 -7.03 26.87 1.59
N LEU A 113 -5.86 26.92 2.23
CA LEU A 113 -5.69 27.32 3.62
C LEU A 113 -6.25 28.73 3.90
N LYS A 114 -6.01 29.70 3.01
CA LYS A 114 -6.51 31.09 3.16
C LYS A 114 -8.04 31.16 3.15
N THR A 115 -8.70 30.25 2.47
CA THR A 115 -10.16 30.27 2.28
C THR A 115 -10.92 29.34 3.22
N ILE A 116 -10.24 28.39 3.85
CA ILE A 116 -10.89 27.33 4.64
C ILE A 116 -11.56 27.85 5.91
N SER A 117 -10.97 28.89 6.54
CA SER A 117 -11.49 29.49 7.78
C SER A 117 -12.87 30.13 7.64
N SER A 118 -13.31 30.43 6.40
CA SER A 118 -14.64 31.00 6.15
C SER A 118 -15.78 29.98 6.27
N LYS A 119 -15.48 28.66 6.29
CA LYS A 119 -16.49 27.59 6.36
C LYS A 119 -15.98 26.43 7.19
N LYS A 120 -16.35 26.37 8.47
CA LYS A 120 -16.08 25.21 9.34
C LYS A 120 -17.01 24.05 9.03
N GLU A 121 -16.83 23.42 7.87
CA GLU A 121 -17.64 22.29 7.45
C GLU A 121 -16.81 21.01 7.41
N GLY A 122 -17.44 19.89 7.79
CA GLY A 122 -16.90 18.55 7.65
C GLY A 122 -16.05 18.06 8.84
N LEU A 123 -15.88 16.75 8.88
CA LEU A 123 -15.20 16.04 9.97
C LEU A 123 -13.69 16.23 9.99
N LEU A 124 -13.11 16.67 8.87
CA LEU A 124 -11.67 16.83 8.69
C LEU A 124 -11.29 18.32 8.48
N TYR A 125 -12.11 19.24 8.97
CA TYR A 125 -11.86 20.67 8.84
C TYR A 125 -10.44 21.06 9.29
N GLY A 126 -9.69 21.68 8.38
CA GLY A 126 -8.32 22.17 8.63
C GLY A 126 -7.24 21.10 8.71
N VAL A 127 -7.56 19.83 8.50
CA VAL A 127 -6.60 18.74 8.58
C VAL A 127 -5.77 18.62 7.29
N PRO A 128 -4.43 18.76 7.35
CA PRO A 128 -3.55 18.47 6.22
C PRO A 128 -3.47 16.96 5.98
N ILE A 129 -3.66 16.52 4.73
CA ILE A 129 -3.60 15.12 4.34
C ILE A 129 -2.62 14.88 3.20
N SER A 130 -1.92 13.75 3.23
CA SER A 130 -1.11 13.27 2.12
C SER A 130 -1.92 12.37 1.18
N ILE A 131 -1.55 12.34 -0.09
CA ILE A 131 -2.17 11.47 -1.09
C ILE A 131 -1.10 10.76 -1.92
N LYS A 132 -1.31 9.48 -2.17
CA LYS A 132 -0.43 8.68 -3.03
C LYS A 132 -0.43 9.21 -4.46
N ASP A 133 0.72 9.22 -5.12
CA ASP A 133 0.92 9.79 -6.46
C ASP A 133 -0.05 9.28 -7.55
N ASN A 134 -0.57 8.06 -7.41
CA ASN A 134 -1.55 7.52 -8.36
C ASN A 134 -3.00 8.04 -8.14
N ILE A 135 -3.24 8.85 -7.12
CA ILE A 135 -4.54 9.48 -6.86
C ILE A 135 -4.59 10.80 -7.65
N ALA A 136 -5.62 10.94 -8.50
CA ALA A 136 -5.74 12.13 -9.34
C ALA A 136 -6.04 13.38 -8.51
N TYR A 137 -5.18 14.37 -8.69
CA TYR A 137 -5.36 15.75 -8.24
C TYR A 137 -5.26 16.65 -9.46
N LYS A 138 -6.23 17.55 -9.61
CA LYS A 138 -6.34 18.41 -10.79
C LYS A 138 -5.02 19.15 -11.07
N ASP A 139 -4.65 19.24 -12.35
CA ASP A 139 -3.45 19.91 -12.88
C ASP A 139 -2.10 19.26 -12.46
N HIS A 140 -2.12 18.08 -11.81
CA HIS A 140 -0.93 17.31 -11.44
C HIS A 140 -0.88 15.95 -12.14
N ASP A 141 0.35 15.48 -12.44
CA ASP A 141 0.57 14.16 -13.02
C ASP A 141 0.21 13.03 -12.03
N CYS A 142 -0.36 11.93 -12.55
CA CYS A 142 -0.43 10.64 -11.86
C CYS A 142 0.63 9.73 -12.45
N THR A 143 1.87 9.84 -11.94
CA THR A 143 3.01 9.24 -12.64
C THR A 143 3.03 7.72 -12.56
N CYS A 144 2.52 7.11 -11.49
CA CYS A 144 2.69 5.68 -11.20
C CYS A 144 4.16 5.23 -11.31
N GLY A 145 5.11 6.15 -11.14
CA GLY A 145 6.55 5.91 -11.31
C GLY A 145 6.99 5.60 -12.76
N VAL A 146 6.14 5.88 -13.75
CA VAL A 146 6.34 5.51 -15.16
C VAL A 146 6.49 6.77 -16.02
N VAL A 147 7.59 6.85 -16.77
CA VAL A 147 7.97 8.07 -17.54
C VAL A 147 6.94 8.48 -18.58
N VAL A 148 6.22 7.54 -19.18
CA VAL A 148 5.19 7.85 -20.18
C VAL A 148 4.01 8.63 -19.61
N ASN A 149 3.79 8.55 -18.29
CA ASN A 149 2.71 9.27 -17.61
C ASN A 149 3.12 10.70 -17.17
N LEU A 150 4.38 11.08 -17.35
CA LEU A 150 4.83 12.46 -17.08
C LEU A 150 4.27 13.43 -18.11
N GLU A 151 3.99 14.66 -17.65
CA GLU A 151 3.43 15.74 -18.46
C GLU A 151 2.03 15.40 -19.02
N GLN A 152 1.26 14.65 -18.21
CA GLN A 152 -0.13 14.32 -18.46
C GLN A 152 -0.97 14.65 -17.22
N PRO A 153 -1.15 15.94 -16.91
CA PRO A 153 -1.86 16.36 -15.71
C PRO A 153 -3.33 15.92 -15.74
N ALA A 154 -3.82 15.51 -14.59
CA ALA A 154 -5.21 15.10 -14.42
C ALA A 154 -6.14 16.28 -14.71
N GLN A 155 -7.22 16.04 -15.45
CA GLN A 155 -8.21 17.08 -15.81
C GLN A 155 -9.12 17.48 -14.64
N GLY A 156 -9.13 16.70 -13.56
CA GLY A 156 -9.91 16.95 -12.36
C GLY A 156 -9.46 16.12 -11.18
N ASP A 157 -9.93 16.50 -10.00
CA ASP A 157 -9.74 15.72 -8.79
C ASP A 157 -10.50 14.39 -8.88
N SER A 158 -9.89 13.31 -8.35
CA SER A 158 -10.60 12.07 -8.10
C SER A 158 -11.76 12.27 -7.11
N VAL A 159 -12.74 11.38 -7.15
CA VAL A 159 -13.90 11.47 -6.25
C VAL A 159 -13.47 11.54 -4.79
N ILE A 160 -12.53 10.71 -4.37
CA ILE A 160 -12.04 10.71 -2.98
C ILE A 160 -11.43 12.06 -2.58
N VAL A 161 -10.68 12.72 -3.47
CA VAL A 161 -10.11 14.05 -3.21
C VAL A 161 -11.20 15.11 -3.11
N LYS A 162 -12.21 15.06 -3.98
CA LYS A 162 -13.37 15.98 -3.90
C LYS A 162 -14.12 15.85 -2.58
N VAL A 163 -14.35 14.62 -2.14
CA VAL A 163 -15.03 14.34 -0.87
C VAL A 163 -14.20 14.81 0.31
N LEU A 164 -12.91 14.54 0.34
CA LEU A 164 -12.01 14.98 1.42
C LEU A 164 -11.94 16.52 1.50
N LYS A 165 -11.83 17.20 0.36
CA LYS A 165 -11.90 18.68 0.31
C LYS A 165 -13.26 19.21 0.82
N LYS A 166 -14.37 18.54 0.48
CA LYS A 166 -15.71 18.89 0.99
C LYS A 166 -15.83 18.66 2.50
N GLN A 167 -15.10 17.68 3.03
CA GLN A 167 -14.99 17.42 4.48
C GLN A 167 -13.99 18.35 5.19
N GLY A 168 -13.45 19.34 4.50
CA GLY A 168 -12.55 20.35 5.05
C GLY A 168 -11.08 19.93 5.15
N ALA A 169 -10.70 18.77 4.63
CA ALA A 169 -9.30 18.37 4.58
C ALA A 169 -8.52 19.16 3.53
N ILE A 170 -7.22 19.34 3.78
CA ILE A 170 -6.29 20.06 2.91
C ILE A 170 -5.27 19.07 2.33
N PRO A 171 -5.49 18.52 1.12
CA PRO A 171 -4.44 17.74 0.45
C PRO A 171 -3.23 18.65 0.17
N PHE A 172 -2.05 18.29 0.73
CA PHE A 172 -0.90 19.21 0.68
C PHE A 172 0.36 18.61 0.05
N VAL A 173 0.43 17.28 -0.09
CA VAL A 173 1.59 16.60 -0.63
C VAL A 173 1.21 15.31 -1.36
N LYS A 174 1.87 15.04 -2.48
CA LYS A 174 1.83 13.74 -3.16
C LYS A 174 3.02 12.90 -2.74
N THR A 175 2.80 11.60 -2.52
CA THR A 175 3.81 10.70 -1.98
C THR A 175 4.28 9.66 -2.98
N ASN A 176 5.52 9.20 -2.79
CA ASN A 176 6.21 8.30 -3.70
C ASN A 176 5.63 6.88 -3.69
N LEU A 177 5.86 6.16 -4.78
CA LEU A 177 5.40 4.80 -5.03
C LEU A 177 6.39 4.06 -5.95
N PRO A 178 6.37 2.72 -6.02
CA PRO A 178 7.24 1.97 -6.92
C PRO A 178 6.79 2.06 -8.37
N GLN A 179 7.72 1.88 -9.30
CA GLN A 179 7.44 1.87 -10.73
C GLN A 179 6.33 0.86 -11.07
N ALA A 180 5.31 1.34 -11.79
CA ALA A 180 4.11 0.59 -12.16
C ALA A 180 3.33 -0.03 -10.98
N LEU A 181 3.54 0.44 -9.74
CA LEU A 181 2.89 -0.05 -8.52
C LEU A 181 3.20 -1.52 -8.16
N LEU A 182 4.16 -2.16 -8.80
CA LEU A 182 4.39 -3.60 -8.76
C LEU A 182 5.58 -4.04 -7.88
N SER A 183 5.96 -3.24 -6.90
CA SER A 183 7.03 -3.63 -5.97
C SER A 183 6.68 -3.22 -4.53
N TYR A 184 7.28 -3.93 -3.56
CA TYR A 184 7.28 -3.50 -2.15
C TYR A 184 8.48 -2.59 -1.85
N ASP A 185 9.49 -2.54 -2.73
CA ASP A 185 10.54 -1.53 -2.70
C ASP A 185 9.96 -0.26 -3.32
N CYS A 186 9.68 0.74 -2.53
CA CYS A 186 9.13 2.01 -2.99
C CYS A 186 10.18 2.81 -3.77
N SER A 187 10.42 2.39 -5.03
CA SER A 187 11.45 2.95 -5.91
C SER A 187 10.96 3.10 -7.34
N ASN A 188 11.34 4.19 -7.99
CA ASN A 188 11.09 4.41 -9.40
C ASN A 188 12.17 5.31 -10.02
N PRO A 189 12.37 5.27 -11.35
CA PRO A 189 13.43 6.03 -12.00
C PRO A 189 13.20 7.55 -12.04
N ILE A 190 12.00 8.03 -11.69
CA ILE A 190 11.68 9.47 -11.68
C ILE A 190 12.17 10.10 -10.39
N TYR A 191 11.71 9.59 -9.24
CA TYR A 191 11.92 10.19 -7.92
C TYR A 191 12.91 9.43 -7.03
N GLY A 192 13.32 8.22 -7.43
CA GLY A 192 14.22 7.37 -6.67
C GLY A 192 13.51 6.57 -5.58
N GLN A 193 14.28 6.09 -4.63
CA GLN A 193 13.87 5.16 -3.60
C GLN A 193 13.46 5.87 -2.31
N THR A 194 12.36 5.43 -1.71
CA THR A 194 11.92 5.85 -0.38
C THR A 194 12.45 4.88 0.68
N LEU A 195 12.97 5.43 1.77
CA LEU A 195 13.58 4.70 2.87
C LEU A 195 12.56 4.44 4.00
N ASN A 196 12.84 3.41 4.82
CA ASN A 196 12.01 3.11 5.97
C ASN A 196 12.33 4.05 7.15
N PRO A 197 11.32 4.60 7.85
CA PRO A 197 11.53 5.57 8.93
C PRO A 197 12.21 4.99 10.18
N HIS A 198 12.20 3.68 10.37
CA HIS A 198 12.84 3.01 11.50
C HIS A 198 14.25 2.51 11.17
N ASN A 199 14.51 2.19 9.90
CA ASN A 199 15.82 1.74 9.44
C ASN A 199 16.01 2.06 7.95
N PRO A 200 16.86 3.05 7.59
CA PRO A 200 17.05 3.47 6.20
C PRO A 200 17.72 2.39 5.30
N GLN A 201 18.20 1.29 5.86
CA GLN A 201 18.71 0.13 5.10
C GLN A 201 17.58 -0.83 4.67
N LYS A 202 16.35 -0.56 5.08
CA LYS A 202 15.17 -1.37 4.79
C LYS A 202 14.18 -0.61 3.91
N THR A 203 13.36 -1.36 3.17
CA THR A 203 12.28 -0.76 2.38
C THR A 203 11.15 -0.22 3.26
N SER A 204 10.53 0.88 2.84
CA SER A 204 9.28 1.38 3.45
C SER A 204 8.06 0.53 3.11
N GLY A 205 8.22 -0.50 2.28
CA GLY A 205 7.10 -1.25 1.74
C GLY A 205 6.45 -0.54 0.54
N GLY A 206 5.49 -1.19 -0.07
CA GLY A 206 4.79 -0.68 -1.25
C GLY A 206 3.45 -1.39 -1.52
N SER A 207 2.71 -0.76 -2.40
CA SER A 207 3.07 0.38 -3.26
C SER A 207 2.78 1.77 -2.66
N SER A 208 2.10 1.92 -1.52
CA SER A 208 1.94 3.21 -0.82
C SER A 208 3.11 3.49 0.14
N GLY A 209 4.35 3.25 -0.32
CA GLY A 209 5.54 3.34 0.53
C GLY A 209 5.90 4.76 0.95
N GLY A 210 5.62 5.75 0.09
CA GLY A 210 5.77 7.16 0.42
C GLY A 210 4.81 7.61 1.53
N GLU A 211 3.55 7.12 1.53
CA GLU A 211 2.59 7.34 2.63
C GLU A 211 3.10 6.69 3.92
N GLY A 212 3.50 5.40 3.86
CA GLY A 212 4.04 4.70 5.01
C GLY A 212 5.21 5.42 5.65
N ALA A 213 6.19 5.84 4.85
CA ALA A 213 7.37 6.56 5.31
C ALA A 213 7.04 7.95 5.87
N LEU A 214 6.18 8.71 5.20
CA LEU A 214 5.82 10.06 5.60
C LEU A 214 5.05 10.07 6.94
N ILE A 215 4.03 9.20 7.08
CA ILE A 215 3.23 9.09 8.30
C ILE A 215 4.07 8.48 9.43
N GLY A 216 4.84 7.41 9.16
CA GLY A 216 5.75 6.79 10.13
C GLY A 216 6.80 7.76 10.66
N GLY A 217 7.34 8.64 9.80
CA GLY A 217 8.25 9.74 10.18
C GLY A 217 7.56 10.95 10.84
N GLY A 218 6.22 10.95 10.91
CA GLY A 218 5.43 12.01 11.55
C GLY A 218 5.14 13.22 10.66
N GLY A 219 5.45 13.16 9.35
CA GLY A 219 5.22 14.26 8.41
C GLY A 219 3.77 14.41 7.96
N SER A 220 2.94 13.40 8.12
CA SER A 220 1.49 13.49 7.88
C SER A 220 0.74 12.77 8.99
N ILE A 221 -0.43 13.27 9.33
CA ILE A 221 -1.30 12.66 10.34
C ILE A 221 -2.25 11.63 9.72
N LEU A 222 -2.65 11.87 8.48
CA LEU A 222 -3.57 11.06 7.70
C LEU A 222 -3.15 11.07 6.24
N GLY A 223 -3.15 9.92 5.61
CA GLY A 223 -2.85 9.77 4.20
C GLY A 223 -3.78 8.80 3.49
N ILE A 224 -3.86 8.92 2.17
CA ILE A 224 -4.70 8.07 1.32
C ILE A 224 -3.82 7.21 0.42
N GLY A 225 -3.92 5.90 0.61
CA GLY A 225 -3.26 4.89 -0.21
C GLY A 225 -4.19 4.14 -1.14
N SER A 226 -3.63 3.20 -1.91
CA SER A 226 -4.40 2.25 -2.72
C SER A 226 -3.84 0.84 -2.55
N ASP A 227 -4.71 -0.19 -2.58
CA ASP A 227 -4.36 -1.56 -2.21
C ASP A 227 -5.10 -2.58 -3.09
N ILE A 228 -4.40 -3.17 -4.06
CA ILE A 228 -4.91 -4.26 -4.92
C ILE A 228 -4.26 -5.62 -4.62
N GLY A 229 -3.31 -5.67 -3.68
CA GLY A 229 -2.61 -6.89 -3.29
C GLY A 229 -1.90 -6.78 -1.95
N GLY A 230 -2.15 -5.68 -1.19
CA GLY A 230 -1.50 -5.39 0.08
C GLY A 230 -0.89 -3.98 0.15
N SER A 231 -1.09 -3.16 -0.87
CA SER A 231 -0.33 -1.91 -1.07
C SER A 231 -0.65 -0.75 -0.09
N ILE A 232 -1.64 -0.86 0.79
CA ILE A 232 -1.83 -0.05 2.00
C ILE A 232 -1.22 -0.79 3.20
N ARG A 233 -1.56 -2.07 3.36
CA ARG A 233 -1.26 -2.89 4.52
C ARG A 233 0.23 -3.21 4.65
N ILE A 234 0.92 -3.48 3.54
CA ILE A 234 2.36 -3.76 3.53
C ILE A 234 3.17 -2.57 4.02
N PRO A 235 3.07 -1.36 3.41
CA PRO A 235 3.83 -0.22 3.91
C PRO A 235 3.41 0.22 5.31
N ALA A 236 2.13 0.08 5.69
CA ALA A 236 1.69 0.35 7.05
C ALA A 236 2.37 -0.59 8.06
N SER A 237 2.42 -1.90 7.78
CA SER A 237 3.13 -2.89 8.59
C SER A 237 4.62 -2.58 8.70
N PHE A 238 5.29 -2.27 7.58
CA PHE A 238 6.74 -2.03 7.54
C PHE A 238 7.17 -0.73 8.22
N CYS A 239 6.31 0.28 8.16
CA CYS A 239 6.59 1.60 8.76
C CYS A 239 5.97 1.78 10.16
N GLY A 240 5.36 0.74 10.74
CA GLY A 240 4.84 0.76 12.11
C GLY A 240 3.63 1.69 12.29
N ILE A 241 2.76 1.80 11.29
CA ILE A 241 1.52 2.57 11.32
C ILE A 241 0.31 1.68 11.06
N CYS A 242 -0.90 2.20 11.28
CA CYS A 242 -2.13 1.54 10.91
C CYS A 242 -2.49 1.84 9.45
N GLY A 243 -3.03 0.85 8.75
CA GLY A 243 -3.52 1.00 7.38
C GLY A 243 -4.77 0.16 7.17
N PHE A 244 -5.76 0.73 6.50
CA PHE A 244 -7.04 0.07 6.27
C PHE A 244 -7.39 0.03 4.78
N LYS A 245 -7.57 -1.18 4.28
CA LYS A 245 -8.18 -1.45 2.98
C LYS A 245 -9.67 -1.73 3.21
N PRO A 246 -10.57 -0.80 2.88
CA PRO A 246 -12.02 -1.04 2.97
C PRO A 246 -12.47 -2.11 1.96
N THR A 247 -13.76 -2.34 1.85
CA THR A 247 -14.34 -3.17 0.78
C THR A 247 -14.05 -2.59 -0.64
N ALA A 248 -13.15 -1.65 -0.76
CA ALA A 248 -12.64 -1.02 -1.98
C ALA A 248 -11.11 -1.04 -2.02
N ALA A 249 -10.53 -0.55 -3.13
CA ALA A 249 -9.07 -0.57 -3.32
C ALA A 249 -8.34 0.68 -2.81
N THR A 250 -9.05 1.74 -2.38
CA THR A 250 -8.47 2.98 -1.87
C THR A 250 -8.91 3.17 -0.43
N GLY A 251 -7.99 3.52 0.45
CA GLY A 251 -8.29 3.66 1.88
C GLY A 251 -7.24 4.44 2.66
N PRO A 252 -7.54 4.71 3.95
CA PRO A 252 -6.72 5.55 4.81
C PRO A 252 -5.51 4.82 5.43
N MET A 253 -4.48 5.62 5.73
CA MET A 253 -3.29 5.26 6.49
C MET A 253 -3.05 6.33 7.56
N ALA A 254 -2.81 5.92 8.81
CA ALA A 254 -2.62 6.83 9.95
C ALA A 254 -1.85 6.14 11.08
N LYS A 255 -1.52 6.88 12.15
CA LYS A 255 -0.80 6.32 13.30
C LYS A 255 -1.65 5.46 14.23
N ASP A 256 -2.97 5.60 14.19
CA ASP A 256 -3.93 4.91 15.04
C ASP A 256 -5.22 4.55 14.31
N VAL A 257 -5.99 3.63 14.89
CA VAL A 257 -7.21 3.09 14.28
C VAL A 257 -8.38 4.08 14.34
N ASP A 258 -8.49 4.90 15.38
CA ASP A 258 -9.55 5.92 15.46
C ASP A 258 -9.42 6.96 14.35
N SER A 259 -8.19 7.29 13.94
CA SER A 259 -7.91 8.15 12.78
C SER A 259 -8.39 7.53 11.47
N LEU A 260 -8.21 6.22 11.28
CA LEU A 260 -8.71 5.50 10.10
C LEU A 260 -10.25 5.52 10.07
N ALA A 261 -10.88 5.27 11.23
CA ALA A 261 -12.34 5.26 11.37
C ALA A 261 -12.96 6.64 11.10
N LEU A 262 -12.33 7.70 11.61
CA LEU A 262 -12.77 9.08 11.35
C LEU A 262 -12.68 9.44 9.85
N CYS A 263 -11.61 9.02 9.19
CA CYS A 263 -11.48 9.17 7.74
C CYS A 263 -12.57 8.41 6.98
N MET A 264 -12.84 7.15 7.35
CA MET A 264 -13.92 6.37 6.73
C MET A 264 -15.29 6.99 6.96
N GLN A 265 -15.55 7.52 8.14
CA GLN A 265 -16.78 8.26 8.43
C GLN A 265 -16.91 9.52 7.57
N ALA A 266 -15.81 10.25 7.36
CA ALA A 266 -15.80 11.42 6.48
C ALA A 266 -16.03 11.06 5.01
N LEU A 267 -15.54 9.90 4.57
CA LEU A 267 -15.68 9.43 3.18
C LEU A 267 -17.08 8.87 2.88
N LEU A 268 -17.67 8.10 3.80
CA LEU A 268 -18.98 7.44 3.61
C LEU A 268 -20.12 8.42 3.90
N CYS A 269 -20.29 9.41 3.02
CA CYS A 269 -21.26 10.49 3.13
C CYS A 269 -22.04 10.68 1.81
N ASP A 270 -23.15 11.42 1.86
CA ASP A 270 -24.03 11.67 0.70
C ASP A 270 -23.28 12.25 -0.49
N HIS A 271 -22.26 13.07 -0.24
CA HIS A 271 -21.44 13.63 -1.32
C HIS A 271 -20.64 12.55 -2.07
N MET A 272 -20.08 11.56 -1.36
CA MET A 272 -19.45 10.39 -1.98
C MET A 272 -20.46 9.63 -2.83
N PHE A 273 -21.61 9.30 -2.27
CA PHE A 273 -22.64 8.49 -2.94
C PHE A 273 -23.21 9.18 -4.18
N SER A 274 -23.27 10.53 -4.17
CA SER A 274 -23.71 11.32 -5.33
C SER A 274 -22.66 11.38 -6.44
N LEU A 275 -21.37 11.31 -6.12
CA LEU A 275 -20.27 11.40 -7.10
C LEU A 275 -19.86 10.05 -7.67
N ASP A 276 -19.99 8.96 -6.90
CA ASP A 276 -19.62 7.62 -7.33
C ASP A 276 -20.77 6.63 -7.07
N PRO A 277 -21.59 6.33 -8.08
CA PRO A 277 -22.70 5.40 -7.95
C PRO A 277 -22.27 3.95 -7.74
N THR A 278 -20.99 3.62 -7.86
CA THR A 278 -20.45 2.28 -7.56
C THR A 278 -20.21 2.04 -6.08
N VAL A 279 -20.19 3.11 -5.28
CA VAL A 279 -20.13 3.03 -3.82
C VAL A 279 -21.56 2.92 -3.27
N PRO A 280 -21.92 1.81 -2.60
CA PRO A 280 -23.24 1.69 -1.98
C PRO A 280 -23.51 2.82 -1.00
N PRO A 281 -24.73 3.39 -0.97
CA PRO A 281 -25.06 4.49 -0.08
C PRO A 281 -25.32 4.02 1.36
N VAL A 282 -24.29 3.46 1.98
CA VAL A 282 -24.30 2.95 3.35
C VAL A 282 -23.40 3.85 4.20
N PRO A 283 -23.98 4.75 5.02
CA PRO A 283 -23.21 5.60 5.93
C PRO A 283 -22.45 4.78 6.98
N PHE A 284 -21.33 5.32 7.47
CA PHE A 284 -20.52 4.70 8.51
C PHE A 284 -21.32 4.49 9.80
N ASN A 285 -21.39 3.24 10.27
CA ASN A 285 -22.12 2.86 11.47
C ASN A 285 -21.26 3.03 12.74
N VAL A 286 -21.34 4.21 13.34
CA VAL A 286 -20.60 4.57 14.57
C VAL A 286 -20.92 3.64 15.73
N GLN A 287 -22.19 3.22 15.89
CA GLN A 287 -22.58 2.33 16.98
C GLN A 287 -21.93 0.96 16.86
N LEU A 288 -21.83 0.42 15.65
CA LEU A 288 -21.17 -0.84 15.38
C LEU A 288 -19.65 -0.74 15.65
N TYR A 289 -19.02 0.36 15.23
CA TYR A 289 -17.61 0.64 15.50
C TYR A 289 -17.30 0.77 16.99
N GLN A 290 -18.19 1.38 17.77
CA GLN A 290 -18.03 1.61 19.21
C GLN A 290 -18.49 0.44 20.08
N SER A 291 -19.05 -0.61 19.49
CA SER A 291 -19.56 -1.78 20.24
C SER A 291 -18.43 -2.49 21.00
N SER A 292 -18.68 -2.84 22.26
CA SER A 292 -17.77 -3.61 23.13
C SER A 292 -18.18 -5.09 23.28
N LYS A 293 -19.14 -5.59 22.50
CA LYS A 293 -19.59 -6.99 22.59
C LYS A 293 -18.44 -7.94 22.28
N PRO A 294 -18.25 -9.04 23.04
CA PRO A 294 -17.25 -10.04 22.71
C PRO A 294 -17.38 -10.55 21.27
N LEU A 295 -16.26 -10.76 20.61
CA LEU A 295 -16.17 -11.28 19.25
C LEU A 295 -15.77 -12.76 19.26
N ARG A 296 -16.22 -13.48 18.26
CA ARG A 296 -15.68 -14.80 17.90
C ARG A 296 -14.65 -14.61 16.80
N ILE A 297 -13.40 -14.83 17.11
CA ILE A 297 -12.25 -14.45 16.27
C ILE A 297 -11.61 -15.71 15.70
N GLY A 298 -11.68 -15.88 14.39
CA GLY A 298 -10.86 -16.85 13.69
C GLY A 298 -9.39 -16.43 13.74
N TYR A 299 -8.47 -17.31 14.13
CA TYR A 299 -7.05 -17.00 14.06
C TYR A 299 -6.32 -17.95 13.10
N LEU A 300 -5.41 -17.38 12.35
CA LEU A 300 -4.65 -18.04 11.32
C LEU A 300 -3.17 -18.07 11.71
N GLU A 301 -2.61 -19.26 11.91
CA GLU A 301 -1.16 -19.39 12.16
C GLU A 301 -0.34 -19.45 10.87
N SER A 302 -0.90 -20.05 9.81
CA SER A 302 -0.31 -20.12 8.47
C SER A 302 -1.41 -20.28 7.43
N ASP A 303 -1.23 -19.66 6.25
CA ASP A 303 -2.14 -19.82 5.12
C ASP A 303 -1.87 -21.11 4.29
N GLY A 304 -0.86 -21.89 4.67
CA GLY A 304 -0.43 -23.09 3.94
C GLY A 304 0.31 -22.83 2.63
N TYR A 305 0.57 -21.55 2.31
CA TYR A 305 1.29 -21.14 1.10
C TYR A 305 2.60 -20.41 1.40
N SER A 306 2.60 -19.53 2.40
CA SER A 306 3.79 -18.86 2.91
C SER A 306 3.92 -19.08 4.41
N GLN A 307 5.06 -19.57 4.88
CA GLN A 307 5.31 -19.69 6.31
C GLN A 307 5.54 -18.29 6.92
N PRO A 308 4.84 -17.93 7.99
CA PRO A 308 5.14 -16.71 8.71
C PRO A 308 6.57 -16.73 9.26
N THR A 309 7.22 -15.58 9.27
CA THR A 309 8.51 -15.44 9.97
C THR A 309 8.33 -15.62 11.47
N PRO A 310 9.37 -15.95 12.25
CA PRO A 310 9.26 -16.14 13.69
C PRO A 310 8.58 -14.99 14.42
N SER A 311 8.94 -13.74 14.10
CA SER A 311 8.33 -12.54 14.66
C SER A 311 6.83 -12.43 14.37
N MET A 312 6.40 -12.80 13.15
CA MET A 312 4.97 -12.80 12.79
C MET A 312 4.21 -13.91 13.51
N ALA A 313 4.77 -15.12 13.60
CA ALA A 313 4.17 -16.24 14.33
C ALA A 313 4.04 -15.93 15.83
N ARG A 314 5.06 -15.33 16.44
CA ARG A 314 5.04 -14.88 17.84
C ARG A 314 3.96 -13.83 18.05
N SER A 315 3.86 -12.83 17.18
CA SER A 315 2.87 -11.75 17.32
C SER A 315 1.43 -12.26 17.28
N ILE A 316 1.11 -13.26 16.44
CA ILE A 316 -0.21 -13.89 16.42
C ILE A 316 -0.50 -14.57 17.76
N ARG A 317 0.46 -15.32 18.31
CA ARG A 317 0.28 -16.00 19.62
C ARG A 317 0.08 -15.00 20.76
N GLU A 318 0.85 -13.91 20.78
CA GLU A 318 0.74 -12.85 21.79
C GLU A 318 -0.61 -12.12 21.71
N VAL A 319 -1.03 -11.70 20.52
CA VAL A 319 -2.31 -11.00 20.32
C VAL A 319 -3.49 -11.94 20.63
N LYS A 320 -3.40 -13.22 20.21
CA LYS A 320 -4.39 -14.24 20.57
C LYS A 320 -4.59 -14.32 22.09
N ALA A 321 -3.50 -14.43 22.86
CA ALA A 321 -3.57 -14.50 24.31
C ALA A 321 -4.19 -13.24 24.94
N LEU A 322 -3.89 -12.05 24.43
CA LEU A 322 -4.50 -10.79 24.88
C LEU A 322 -6.01 -10.76 24.62
N LEU A 323 -6.44 -11.20 23.45
CA LEU A 323 -7.85 -11.27 23.08
C LEU A 323 -8.63 -12.29 23.91
N GLU A 324 -8.04 -13.46 24.22
CA GLU A 324 -8.62 -14.45 25.12
C GLU A 324 -8.81 -13.89 26.55
N GLN A 325 -7.80 -13.18 27.07
CA GLN A 325 -7.87 -12.51 28.38
C GLN A 325 -8.92 -11.40 28.41
N ALA A 326 -9.15 -10.72 27.28
CA ALA A 326 -10.20 -9.70 27.14
C ALA A 326 -11.63 -10.29 26.99
N GLY A 327 -11.78 -11.61 27.00
CA GLY A 327 -13.09 -12.28 26.96
C GLY A 327 -13.60 -12.60 25.55
N HIS A 328 -12.76 -12.49 24.52
CA HIS A 328 -13.10 -12.94 23.18
C HIS A 328 -12.94 -14.45 23.02
N THR A 329 -13.67 -15.04 22.07
CA THR A 329 -13.55 -16.47 21.74
C THR A 329 -12.65 -16.66 20.53
N LEU A 330 -11.52 -17.34 20.68
CA LEU A 330 -10.58 -17.63 19.60
C LEU A 330 -10.84 -19.01 18.98
N VAL A 331 -10.98 -19.06 17.66
CA VAL A 331 -11.29 -20.29 16.90
C VAL A 331 -10.21 -20.50 15.84
N PRO A 332 -9.56 -21.67 15.75
CA PRO A 332 -8.65 -21.97 14.66
C PRO A 332 -9.36 -21.81 13.31
N TYR A 333 -8.76 -21.07 12.40
CA TYR A 333 -9.30 -20.83 11.06
C TYR A 333 -8.25 -21.08 9.99
N GLN A 334 -8.63 -21.75 8.92
CA GLN A 334 -7.76 -22.01 7.77
C GLN A 334 -8.47 -21.56 6.49
N PRO A 335 -7.89 -20.64 5.71
CA PRO A 335 -8.47 -20.25 4.43
C PRO A 335 -8.42 -21.41 3.44
N LEU A 336 -9.44 -21.47 2.57
CA LEU A 336 -9.59 -22.56 1.62
C LEU A 336 -8.66 -22.39 0.40
N ARG A 337 -8.03 -23.47 -0.04
CA ARG A 337 -7.36 -23.61 -1.36
C ARG A 337 -6.41 -22.45 -1.74
N VAL A 338 -5.69 -21.86 -0.80
CA VAL A 338 -4.82 -20.68 -1.02
C VAL A 338 -3.85 -20.90 -2.18
N ASN A 339 -3.25 -22.08 -2.30
CA ASN A 339 -2.35 -22.44 -3.40
C ASN A 339 -3.00 -22.22 -4.78
N LYS A 340 -4.21 -22.75 -4.96
CA LYS A 340 -4.98 -22.61 -6.21
C LYS A 340 -5.35 -21.15 -6.47
N ILE A 341 -5.74 -20.44 -5.42
CA ILE A 341 -6.15 -19.04 -5.49
C ILE A 341 -4.99 -18.14 -5.93
N MET A 342 -3.82 -18.31 -5.33
CA MET A 342 -2.64 -17.53 -5.69
C MET A 342 -2.25 -17.71 -7.16
N THR A 343 -2.31 -18.94 -7.66
CA THR A 343 -1.83 -19.26 -9.01
C THR A 343 -2.87 -19.01 -10.10
N GLU A 344 -4.10 -19.48 -9.90
CA GLU A 344 -5.13 -19.47 -10.96
C GLU A 344 -5.93 -18.17 -11.01
N PHE A 345 -6.07 -17.46 -9.87
CA PHE A 345 -6.84 -16.22 -9.83
C PHE A 345 -5.92 -15.00 -9.76
N ILE A 346 -5.02 -14.94 -8.76
CA ILE A 346 -4.23 -13.75 -8.50
C ILE A 346 -3.18 -13.55 -9.59
N PHE A 347 -2.24 -14.48 -9.75
CA PHE A 347 -1.16 -14.29 -10.75
C PHE A 347 -1.68 -14.35 -12.18
N ARG A 348 -2.53 -15.33 -12.49
CA ARG A 348 -3.07 -15.48 -13.85
C ARG A 348 -4.04 -14.36 -14.22
N GLY A 349 -4.77 -13.79 -13.24
CA GLY A 349 -5.65 -12.64 -13.43
C GLY A 349 -4.86 -11.36 -13.68
N ILE A 350 -3.86 -11.05 -12.82
CA ILE A 350 -3.03 -9.84 -12.94
C ILE A 350 -2.22 -9.86 -14.25
N PHE A 351 -1.73 -11.02 -14.67
CA PHE A 351 -0.87 -11.18 -15.85
C PHE A 351 -1.55 -11.92 -17.01
N ALA A 352 -2.87 -11.77 -17.15
CA ALA A 352 -3.63 -12.44 -18.22
C ALA A 352 -3.09 -12.12 -19.62
N ASP A 353 -2.58 -10.91 -19.83
CA ASP A 353 -1.95 -10.48 -21.09
C ASP A 353 -0.45 -10.85 -21.18
N GLY A 354 0.10 -11.64 -20.26
CA GLY A 354 1.51 -11.98 -20.19
C GLY A 354 2.41 -10.79 -19.80
N ALA A 355 1.85 -9.79 -19.12
CA ALA A 355 2.49 -8.52 -18.75
C ALA A 355 2.84 -7.61 -19.95
N ILE A 356 2.26 -7.83 -21.13
CA ILE A 356 2.56 -7.06 -22.35
C ILE A 356 2.22 -5.58 -22.16
N SER A 357 1.06 -5.26 -21.62
CA SER A 357 0.62 -3.87 -21.38
C SER A 357 1.57 -3.14 -20.45
N MET A 358 2.04 -3.81 -19.39
CA MET A 358 3.02 -3.24 -18.48
C MET A 358 4.37 -2.99 -19.18
N ILE A 359 4.89 -4.00 -19.90
CA ILE A 359 6.16 -3.88 -20.64
C ILE A 359 6.08 -2.76 -21.68
N GLN A 360 4.93 -2.58 -22.35
CA GLN A 360 4.74 -1.49 -23.30
C GLN A 360 4.84 -0.12 -22.63
N LYS A 361 4.26 0.07 -21.45
CA LYS A 361 4.37 1.31 -20.67
C LYS A 361 5.80 1.58 -20.21
N LEU A 362 6.56 0.52 -19.87
CA LEU A 362 7.96 0.66 -19.45
C LEU A 362 8.92 0.98 -20.62
N LYS A 363 8.57 0.66 -21.86
CA LYS A 363 9.42 0.96 -23.03
C LYS A 363 9.70 2.46 -23.24
N GLY A 364 8.93 3.34 -22.63
CA GLY A 364 9.13 4.80 -22.72
C GLY A 364 10.21 5.37 -21.82
N GLY A 365 10.85 4.57 -20.95
CA GLY A 365 11.84 5.05 -19.99
C GLY A 365 12.73 3.95 -19.41
N PRO A 366 13.61 4.28 -18.46
CA PRO A 366 14.41 3.30 -17.76
C PRO A 366 13.54 2.42 -16.85
N VAL A 367 13.94 1.16 -16.71
CA VAL A 367 13.37 0.23 -15.73
C VAL A 367 14.11 0.42 -14.41
N ASP A 368 13.35 0.50 -13.32
CA ASP A 368 13.92 0.59 -11.98
C ASP A 368 14.65 -0.71 -11.61
N PRO A 369 15.84 -0.65 -10.97
CA PRO A 369 16.57 -1.84 -10.55
C PRO A 369 15.74 -2.81 -9.70
N CYS A 370 14.86 -2.32 -8.83
CA CYS A 370 13.99 -3.14 -7.99
C CYS A 370 12.95 -3.94 -8.79
N LEU A 371 12.58 -3.46 -9.99
CA LEU A 371 11.63 -4.13 -10.89
C LEU A 371 12.32 -5.00 -11.97
N GLN A 372 13.61 -4.81 -12.19
CA GLN A 372 14.35 -5.40 -13.32
C GLN A 372 14.21 -6.92 -13.39
N ASN A 373 14.29 -7.62 -12.26
CA ASN A 373 14.16 -9.09 -12.22
C ASN A 373 12.77 -9.56 -12.71
N GLN A 374 11.71 -8.85 -12.36
CA GLN A 374 10.35 -9.16 -12.83
C GLN A 374 10.24 -8.88 -14.34
N VAL A 375 10.72 -7.75 -14.80
CA VAL A 375 10.70 -7.39 -16.23
C VAL A 375 11.47 -8.43 -17.05
N ASN A 376 12.64 -8.86 -16.59
CA ASN A 376 13.41 -9.90 -17.26
C ASN A 376 12.60 -11.20 -17.36
N LEU A 377 11.91 -11.61 -16.29
CA LEU A 377 11.05 -12.81 -16.29
C LEU A 377 9.89 -12.68 -17.30
N TYR A 378 9.24 -11.53 -17.33
CA TYR A 378 8.09 -11.30 -18.22
C TYR A 378 8.49 -11.24 -19.70
N THR A 379 9.69 -10.77 -20.01
CA THR A 379 10.21 -10.68 -21.39
C THR A 379 10.72 -11.99 -21.96
N ILE A 380 10.87 -13.05 -21.15
CA ILE A 380 11.21 -14.39 -21.65
C ILE A 380 10.13 -14.87 -22.63
N PRO A 381 10.49 -15.36 -23.84
CA PRO A 381 9.51 -15.92 -24.78
C PRO A 381 8.68 -17.05 -24.16
N THR A 382 7.38 -17.09 -24.45
CA THR A 382 6.45 -18.07 -23.85
C THR A 382 6.88 -19.52 -24.05
N TRP A 383 7.42 -19.86 -25.24
CA TRP A 383 7.94 -21.20 -25.49
C TRP A 383 9.10 -21.57 -24.55
N LEU A 384 9.99 -20.62 -24.28
CA LEU A 384 11.13 -20.83 -23.38
C LEU A 384 10.65 -20.90 -21.91
N LYS A 385 9.68 -20.07 -21.50
CA LYS A 385 9.04 -20.18 -20.17
C LYS A 385 8.51 -21.60 -19.93
N ARG A 386 7.89 -22.24 -20.94
CA ARG A 386 7.38 -23.61 -20.83
C ARG A 386 8.48 -24.65 -20.65
N ILE A 387 9.58 -24.51 -21.38
CA ILE A 387 10.74 -25.40 -21.22
C ILE A 387 11.32 -25.24 -19.81
N ILE A 388 11.51 -24.01 -19.36
CA ILE A 388 12.03 -23.72 -18.02
C ILE A 388 11.05 -24.26 -16.95
N SER A 389 9.74 -24.05 -17.12
CA SER A 389 8.72 -24.59 -16.22
C SER A 389 8.81 -26.11 -16.11
N PHE A 390 8.90 -26.81 -17.24
CA PHE A 390 9.02 -28.28 -17.27
C PHE A 390 10.28 -28.78 -16.56
N LEU A 391 11.42 -28.14 -16.83
CA LEU A 391 12.70 -28.55 -16.25
C LEU A 391 12.80 -28.27 -14.74
N LEU A 392 12.18 -27.21 -14.26
CA LEU A 392 12.22 -26.81 -12.85
C LEU A 392 11.14 -27.48 -11.98
N LYS A 393 10.13 -28.11 -12.59
CA LYS A 393 9.04 -28.76 -11.87
C LYS A 393 9.47 -29.72 -10.76
N PRO A 394 10.52 -30.55 -10.93
CA PRO A 394 10.99 -31.44 -9.86
C PRO A 394 11.67 -30.70 -8.68
N PHE A 395 12.18 -29.50 -8.90
CA PHE A 395 13.04 -28.78 -7.94
C PHE A 395 12.35 -27.61 -7.25
N SER A 396 11.25 -27.11 -7.81
CA SER A 396 10.52 -25.97 -7.27
C SER A 396 9.03 -26.12 -7.53
N PRO A 397 8.21 -26.33 -6.50
CA PRO A 397 6.77 -26.55 -6.69
C PRO A 397 6.00 -25.27 -7.11
N ARG A 398 6.47 -24.08 -6.73
CA ARG A 398 5.78 -22.80 -6.98
C ARG A 398 6.21 -22.10 -8.27
N PHE A 399 7.52 -22.09 -8.58
CA PHE A 399 8.08 -21.30 -9.67
C PHE A 399 7.55 -21.68 -11.07
N PRO A 400 7.45 -22.96 -11.44
CA PRO A 400 6.86 -23.39 -12.71
C PRO A 400 5.40 -22.91 -12.90
N VAL A 401 4.61 -22.98 -11.84
CA VAL A 401 3.20 -22.56 -11.87
C VAL A 401 3.08 -21.05 -12.06
N ILE A 402 3.99 -20.27 -11.46
CA ILE A 402 4.06 -18.83 -11.65
C ILE A 402 4.47 -18.50 -13.10
N LEU A 403 5.48 -19.20 -13.65
CA LEU A 403 5.88 -19.03 -15.05
C LEU A 403 4.73 -19.27 -16.01
N ASP A 404 3.94 -20.31 -15.77
CA ASP A 404 2.76 -20.61 -16.57
C ASP A 404 1.67 -19.53 -16.41
N ALA A 405 1.44 -19.05 -15.20
CA ALA A 405 0.49 -17.99 -14.92
C ALA A 405 0.85 -16.66 -15.62
N VAL A 406 2.15 -16.28 -15.62
CA VAL A 406 2.64 -15.06 -16.28
C VAL A 406 2.94 -15.25 -17.78
N SER A 407 2.58 -16.38 -18.36
CA SER A 407 2.73 -16.62 -19.81
C SER A 407 1.60 -16.02 -20.64
N GLY A 408 0.54 -15.56 -19.99
CA GLY A 408 -0.63 -14.96 -20.62
C GLY A 408 -1.51 -15.94 -21.40
N VAL A 409 -2.62 -15.44 -21.89
CA VAL A 409 -3.53 -16.18 -22.78
C VAL A 409 -3.01 -16.13 -24.23
N LYS A 410 -3.37 -17.13 -25.03
CA LYS A 410 -2.88 -17.23 -26.41
C LYS A 410 -3.79 -16.52 -27.42
N SER A 411 -5.06 -16.39 -27.09
CA SER A 411 -6.09 -15.87 -27.99
C SER A 411 -7.25 -15.26 -27.21
N ILE A 412 -8.07 -14.45 -27.89
CA ILE A 412 -9.32 -13.92 -27.31
C ILE A 412 -10.26 -15.05 -26.86
N PRO A 413 -10.49 -16.14 -27.63
CA PRO A 413 -11.25 -17.28 -27.15
C PRO A 413 -10.67 -17.92 -25.88
N ASP A 414 -9.35 -17.97 -25.71
CA ASP A 414 -8.74 -18.47 -24.48
C ASP A 414 -8.97 -17.51 -23.30
N LEU A 415 -8.96 -16.20 -23.55
CA LEU A 415 -9.32 -15.18 -22.55
C LEU A 415 -10.77 -15.35 -22.09
N TRP A 416 -11.71 -15.52 -23.02
CA TRP A 416 -13.12 -15.76 -22.69
C TRP A 416 -13.33 -17.06 -21.91
N LYS A 417 -12.62 -18.15 -22.30
CA LYS A 417 -12.66 -19.41 -21.54
C LYS A 417 -12.08 -19.22 -20.12
N GLN A 418 -10.99 -18.46 -20.00
CA GLN A 418 -10.40 -18.15 -18.70
C GLN A 418 -11.36 -17.29 -17.87
N HIS A 419 -11.98 -16.26 -18.45
CA HIS A 419 -12.99 -15.44 -17.77
C HIS A 419 -14.18 -16.27 -17.29
N ALA A 420 -14.79 -17.07 -18.16
CA ALA A 420 -15.91 -17.92 -17.78
C ALA A 420 -15.54 -18.93 -16.68
N ALA A 421 -14.36 -19.56 -16.78
CA ALA A 421 -13.88 -20.48 -15.75
C ALA A 421 -13.56 -19.74 -14.43
N VAL A 422 -12.98 -18.55 -14.52
CA VAL A 422 -12.67 -17.71 -13.34
C VAL A 422 -13.96 -17.21 -12.71
N GLU A 423 -14.94 -16.74 -13.48
CA GLU A 423 -16.20 -16.18 -12.97
C GLU A 423 -16.98 -17.23 -12.15
N VAL A 424 -17.16 -18.44 -12.69
CA VAL A 424 -17.81 -19.55 -11.97
C VAL A 424 -17.00 -19.95 -10.73
N LEU A 425 -15.71 -20.23 -10.92
CA LEU A 425 -14.83 -20.64 -9.81
C LEU A 425 -14.68 -19.53 -8.74
N TYR A 426 -14.71 -18.26 -9.15
CA TYR A 426 -14.61 -17.12 -8.25
C TYR A 426 -15.89 -16.97 -7.42
N ALA A 427 -17.06 -17.04 -8.06
CA ALA A 427 -18.35 -17.00 -7.36
C ALA A 427 -18.48 -18.19 -6.38
N ASP A 428 -18.11 -19.39 -6.83
CA ASP A 428 -18.06 -20.59 -5.98
C ASP A 428 -17.09 -20.40 -4.80
N TYR A 429 -15.89 -19.88 -5.06
CA TYR A 429 -14.89 -19.67 -4.03
C TYR A 429 -15.32 -18.65 -2.97
N ILE A 430 -15.91 -17.52 -3.39
CA ILE A 430 -16.48 -16.55 -2.46
C ILE A 430 -17.58 -17.19 -1.63
N SER A 431 -18.52 -17.88 -2.27
CA SER A 431 -19.63 -18.54 -1.61
C SER A 431 -19.15 -19.61 -0.62
N GLU A 432 -18.19 -20.44 -1.01
CA GLU A 432 -17.57 -21.43 -0.14
C GLU A 432 -16.83 -20.80 1.04
N THR A 433 -16.09 -19.71 0.79
CA THR A 433 -15.35 -19.01 1.83
C THR A 433 -16.29 -18.38 2.85
N ILE A 434 -17.38 -17.73 2.41
CA ILE A 434 -18.40 -17.17 3.29
C ILE A 434 -19.13 -18.30 4.05
N ALA A 435 -19.46 -19.40 3.39
CA ALA A 435 -20.07 -20.56 4.04
C ALA A 435 -19.11 -21.20 5.06
N HIS A 436 -17.81 -21.27 4.77
CA HIS A 436 -16.81 -21.76 5.71
C HIS A 436 -16.69 -20.85 6.93
N TRP A 437 -16.64 -19.52 6.72
CA TRP A 437 -16.63 -18.51 7.77
C TRP A 437 -17.83 -18.66 8.71
N ARG A 438 -19.03 -18.82 8.12
CA ARG A 438 -20.28 -19.05 8.88
C ARG A 438 -20.28 -20.39 9.63
N ARG A 439 -19.76 -21.47 9.03
CA ARG A 439 -19.64 -22.79 9.72
C ARG A 439 -18.69 -22.72 10.92
N CYS A 440 -17.61 -21.95 10.81
CA CYS A 440 -16.71 -21.69 11.93
C CYS A 440 -17.34 -20.76 12.97
N ASN A 441 -18.47 -20.13 12.66
CA ASN A 441 -19.18 -19.18 13.49
C ASN A 441 -18.25 -18.09 14.03
N ILE A 442 -17.54 -17.40 13.12
CA ILE A 442 -16.58 -16.34 13.42
C ILE A 442 -17.06 -14.99 12.86
N ASP A 443 -16.78 -13.92 13.59
CA ASP A 443 -17.12 -12.55 13.23
C ASP A 443 -15.99 -11.91 12.39
N VAL A 444 -14.75 -12.16 12.80
CA VAL A 444 -13.52 -11.57 12.23
C VAL A 444 -12.39 -12.58 12.18
N VAL A 445 -11.34 -12.28 11.44
CA VAL A 445 -10.12 -13.11 11.38
C VAL A 445 -8.89 -12.30 11.75
N LEU A 446 -8.05 -12.87 12.63
CA LEU A 446 -6.70 -12.44 12.94
C LEU A 446 -5.70 -13.25 12.11
N CYS A 447 -4.85 -12.59 11.34
CA CYS A 447 -3.85 -13.29 10.55
C CYS A 447 -2.50 -12.55 10.49
N PRO A 448 -1.40 -13.28 10.16
CA PRO A 448 -0.09 -12.67 10.00
C PRO A 448 -0.03 -11.68 8.84
N MET A 449 0.98 -10.81 8.88
CA MET A 449 1.47 -10.07 7.73
C MET A 449 2.62 -10.82 7.02
N ILE A 450 3.10 -10.25 5.93
CA ILE A 450 4.12 -10.89 5.08
C ILE A 450 5.51 -10.99 5.73
N GLY A 451 5.79 -10.25 6.79
CA GLY A 451 7.06 -10.18 7.52
C GLY A 451 7.32 -8.77 8.06
N PRO A 452 8.42 -8.57 8.80
CA PRO A 452 8.95 -7.23 9.08
C PRO A 452 9.50 -6.59 7.80
N ALA A 453 9.92 -5.33 7.86
CA ALA A 453 10.46 -4.62 6.69
C ALA A 453 11.63 -5.37 6.02
N PHE A 454 11.58 -5.49 4.69
CA PHE A 454 12.54 -6.25 3.89
C PHE A 454 13.81 -5.45 3.58
N ASN A 455 14.90 -6.18 3.33
CA ASN A 455 16.04 -5.65 2.62
C ASN A 455 15.65 -5.28 1.18
N PHE A 456 16.31 -4.28 0.59
CA PHE A 456 16.05 -3.86 -0.79
C PHE A 456 16.40 -4.95 -1.82
N ASN A 457 15.76 -4.89 -2.98
CA ASN A 457 15.95 -5.76 -4.15
C ASN A 457 15.50 -7.22 -3.99
N TYR A 458 14.77 -7.55 -2.92
CA TYR A 458 14.16 -8.88 -2.77
C TYR A 458 12.72 -8.94 -3.29
N CYS A 459 11.98 -7.84 -3.23
CA CYS A 459 10.56 -7.81 -3.54
C CYS A 459 10.21 -8.37 -4.91
N GLY A 460 10.98 -8.00 -5.94
CA GLY A 460 10.80 -8.53 -7.30
C GLY A 460 11.05 -10.02 -7.47
N GLN A 461 11.66 -10.68 -6.47
CA GLN A 461 11.99 -12.10 -6.51
C GLN A 461 11.06 -12.98 -5.67
N ILE A 462 10.33 -12.39 -4.73
CA ILE A 462 9.45 -13.07 -3.76
C ILE A 462 8.01 -12.55 -3.82
N SER A 463 7.50 -12.29 -5.01
CA SER A 463 6.12 -11.81 -5.23
C SER A 463 5.03 -12.71 -4.60
N THR A 464 5.36 -13.97 -4.31
CA THR A 464 4.44 -14.95 -3.73
C THR A 464 4.09 -14.71 -2.28
N VAL A 465 4.91 -13.98 -1.51
CA VAL A 465 4.65 -13.74 -0.08
C VAL A 465 3.44 -12.85 0.20
N ILE A 466 2.83 -12.24 -0.85
CA ILE A 466 1.59 -11.47 -0.73
C ILE A 466 0.34 -12.30 -0.47
N SER A 467 0.45 -13.61 -0.31
CA SER A 467 -0.72 -14.49 -0.09
C SER A 467 -1.61 -14.02 1.07
N TYR A 468 -1.02 -13.59 2.17
CA TYR A 468 -1.75 -13.06 3.32
C TYR A 468 -2.55 -11.78 3.03
N THR A 469 -2.12 -10.97 2.08
CA THR A 469 -2.79 -9.72 1.75
C THR A 469 -3.67 -9.83 0.50
N ALA A 470 -3.17 -10.42 -0.56
CA ALA A 470 -3.83 -10.51 -1.85
C ALA A 470 -5.12 -11.36 -1.82
N LEU A 471 -5.20 -12.36 -0.93
CA LEU A 471 -6.41 -13.14 -0.70
C LEU A 471 -7.62 -12.24 -0.38
N TYR A 472 -7.44 -11.27 0.50
CA TYR A 472 -8.52 -10.37 0.92
C TYR A 472 -8.81 -9.25 -0.08
N ASN A 473 -7.89 -8.99 -1.04
CA ASN A 473 -8.23 -8.19 -2.22
C ASN A 473 -9.15 -8.97 -3.17
N LEU A 474 -8.78 -10.21 -3.48
CA LEU A 474 -9.59 -11.08 -4.34
C LEU A 474 -11.02 -11.25 -3.80
N LEU A 475 -11.16 -11.43 -2.49
CA LEU A 475 -12.45 -11.62 -1.81
C LEU A 475 -13.24 -10.31 -1.59
N ASN A 476 -12.65 -9.14 -1.89
CA ASN A 476 -13.20 -7.82 -1.51
C ASN A 476 -13.51 -7.68 -0.01
N PHE A 477 -12.79 -8.37 0.85
CA PHE A 477 -12.96 -8.28 2.31
C PHE A 477 -12.24 -7.05 2.85
N PRO A 478 -12.85 -6.23 3.73
CA PRO A 478 -12.16 -5.19 4.45
C PRO A 478 -11.06 -5.81 5.32
N ALA A 479 -9.87 -5.23 5.25
CA ALA A 479 -8.71 -5.73 5.96
C ALA A 479 -7.79 -4.58 6.37
N GLY A 480 -7.31 -4.61 7.61
CA GLY A 480 -6.41 -3.59 8.09
C GLY A 480 -5.30 -4.15 8.96
N VAL A 481 -4.27 -3.36 9.17
CA VAL A 481 -3.10 -3.76 9.96
C VAL A 481 -2.90 -2.85 11.15
N VAL A 482 -2.44 -3.47 12.24
CA VAL A 482 -2.14 -2.82 13.51
C VAL A 482 -0.75 -3.24 13.96
N PRO A 483 0.18 -2.30 14.23
CA PRO A 483 1.48 -2.60 14.83
C PRO A 483 1.31 -3.10 16.27
N VAL A 484 1.88 -4.27 16.57
CA VAL A 484 1.66 -4.93 17.86
C VAL A 484 2.94 -5.20 18.65
N SER A 485 4.09 -5.28 17.98
CA SER A 485 5.38 -5.60 18.61
C SER A 485 6.54 -5.06 17.77
N THR A 486 7.75 -5.44 18.13
CA THR A 486 8.97 -5.28 17.33
C THR A 486 9.67 -6.63 17.22
N VAL A 487 10.51 -6.80 16.20
CA VAL A 487 11.37 -7.98 16.06
C VAL A 487 12.35 -8.03 17.22
N THR A 488 12.49 -9.19 17.86
CA THR A 488 13.41 -9.42 18.98
C THR A 488 14.68 -10.14 18.51
N ALA A 489 15.71 -10.15 19.35
CA ALA A 489 16.91 -10.95 19.11
C ALA A 489 16.60 -12.45 19.01
N ASP A 490 15.65 -12.95 19.81
CA ASP A 490 15.19 -14.36 19.74
C ASP A 490 14.51 -14.67 18.41
N ASP A 491 13.72 -13.74 17.85
CA ASP A 491 13.12 -13.90 16.52
C ASP A 491 14.21 -14.02 15.43
N GLU A 492 15.30 -13.24 15.51
CA GLU A 492 16.43 -13.32 14.58
C GLU A 492 17.21 -14.64 14.78
N GLU A 493 17.36 -15.15 15.99
CA GLU A 493 17.99 -16.45 16.26
C GLU A 493 17.13 -17.58 15.69
N GLU A 494 15.82 -17.59 15.96
CA GLU A 494 14.87 -18.56 15.43
C GLU A 494 14.82 -18.51 13.89
N LEU A 495 14.99 -17.32 13.28
CA LEU A 495 15.04 -17.15 11.83
C LEU A 495 16.19 -17.93 11.19
N LYS A 496 17.31 -18.19 11.90
CA LYS A 496 18.41 -19.01 11.39
C LYS A 496 17.94 -20.44 11.04
N HIS A 497 16.92 -20.93 11.74
CA HIS A 497 16.33 -22.26 11.56
C HIS A 497 15.10 -22.25 10.63
N PHE A 498 14.67 -21.07 10.14
CA PHE A 498 13.54 -20.93 9.23
C PHE A 498 13.80 -21.66 7.91
N LYS A 499 12.89 -22.56 7.52
CA LYS A 499 12.98 -23.36 6.29
C LYS A 499 11.93 -22.98 5.25
N GLY A 500 10.76 -22.47 5.69
CA GLY A 500 9.58 -22.28 4.86
C GLY A 500 8.80 -23.57 4.62
N ILE A 501 7.61 -23.45 4.05
CA ILE A 501 6.70 -24.58 3.80
C ILE A 501 7.25 -25.48 2.68
N PHE A 502 7.69 -24.89 1.58
CA PHE A 502 8.15 -25.60 0.38
C PHE A 502 9.66 -25.84 0.34
N GLN A 503 10.41 -25.18 1.21
CA GLN A 503 11.88 -25.20 1.28
C GLN A 503 12.56 -24.86 -0.06
N ASP A 504 11.85 -24.15 -0.92
CA ASP A 504 12.27 -23.75 -2.25
C ASP A 504 13.11 -22.45 -2.23
N ARG A 505 13.44 -21.96 -3.44
CA ARG A 505 14.19 -20.71 -3.59
C ARG A 505 13.47 -19.51 -2.96
N MET A 506 12.14 -19.46 -3.02
CA MET A 506 11.35 -18.32 -2.50
C MET A 506 11.41 -18.28 -0.98
N ASP A 507 11.30 -19.41 -0.30
CA ASP A 507 11.44 -19.48 1.16
C ASP A 507 12.85 -19.06 1.61
N LYS A 508 13.90 -19.47 0.87
CA LYS A 508 15.28 -19.04 1.13
C LYS A 508 15.48 -17.55 0.90
N LEU A 509 14.84 -16.97 -0.11
CA LEU A 509 14.90 -15.53 -0.38
C LEU A 509 14.12 -14.74 0.67
N LEU A 510 12.96 -15.22 1.12
CA LEU A 510 12.19 -14.58 2.20
C LEU A 510 13.03 -14.48 3.48
N LYS A 511 13.69 -15.58 3.88
CA LYS A 511 14.63 -15.56 5.01
C LYS A 511 15.68 -14.45 4.87
N LYS A 512 16.34 -14.35 3.70
CA LYS A 512 17.34 -13.32 3.44
C LYS A 512 16.73 -11.90 3.44
N ALA A 513 15.53 -11.74 2.91
CA ALA A 513 14.85 -10.45 2.83
C ALA A 513 14.56 -9.86 4.21
N VAL A 514 14.22 -10.69 5.19
CA VAL A 514 13.86 -10.22 6.53
C VAL A 514 15.03 -10.21 7.53
N THR A 515 16.17 -10.80 7.21
CA THR A 515 17.35 -10.83 8.11
C THR A 515 17.82 -9.43 8.48
N GLY A 516 18.22 -9.23 9.74
CA GLY A 516 18.68 -7.94 10.29
C GLY A 516 17.51 -6.98 10.53
N ALA A 517 16.42 -7.49 11.03
CA ALA A 517 15.20 -6.73 11.28
C ALA A 517 14.96 -6.43 12.78
N GLU A 518 15.89 -6.74 13.67
CA GLU A 518 15.75 -6.48 15.12
C GLU A 518 15.33 -5.02 15.37
N GLY A 519 14.36 -4.83 16.25
CA GLY A 519 13.77 -3.53 16.59
C GLY A 519 12.74 -2.99 15.59
N LEU A 520 12.61 -3.59 14.39
CA LEU A 520 11.63 -3.15 13.39
C LEU A 520 10.19 -3.55 13.77
N PRO A 521 9.19 -2.77 13.34
CA PRO A 521 7.80 -3.03 13.64
C PRO A 521 7.32 -4.40 13.16
N VAL A 522 6.48 -5.02 13.97
CA VAL A 522 5.72 -6.23 13.68
C VAL A 522 4.24 -5.92 13.82
N ALA A 523 3.46 -6.22 12.79
CA ALA A 523 2.03 -5.96 12.76
C ALA A 523 1.23 -7.25 12.54
N VAL A 524 -0.03 -7.23 12.97
CA VAL A 524 -1.03 -8.26 12.64
C VAL A 524 -2.08 -7.68 11.70
N GLN A 525 -2.74 -8.55 10.94
CA GLN A 525 -3.82 -8.18 10.06
C GLN A 525 -5.17 -8.61 10.64
N CYS A 526 -6.13 -7.69 10.63
CA CYS A 526 -7.52 -7.87 11.03
C CYS A 526 -8.40 -7.88 9.78
N VAL A 527 -9.34 -8.82 9.68
CA VAL A 527 -10.19 -9.00 8.49
C VAL A 527 -11.64 -9.22 8.91
N ALA A 528 -12.59 -8.66 8.14
CA ALA A 528 -14.02 -8.94 8.28
C ALA A 528 -14.64 -9.32 6.93
N LEU A 529 -15.92 -9.72 6.93
CA LEU A 529 -16.68 -10.03 5.72
C LEU A 529 -16.95 -8.76 4.89
N PRO A 530 -17.27 -8.87 3.59
CA PRO A 530 -17.58 -7.73 2.74
C PRO A 530 -18.64 -6.82 3.35
N TRP A 531 -18.45 -5.51 3.22
CA TRP A 531 -19.34 -4.47 3.75
C TRP A 531 -19.47 -4.44 5.28
N GLN A 532 -18.50 -5.06 5.98
CA GLN A 532 -18.37 -4.99 7.44
C GLN A 532 -17.11 -4.20 7.84
N ASP A 533 -16.92 -3.06 7.19
CA ASP A 533 -15.76 -2.19 7.38
C ASP A 533 -15.64 -1.72 8.84
N GLU A 534 -16.77 -1.36 9.48
CA GLU A 534 -16.80 -0.95 10.88
C GLU A 534 -16.47 -2.09 11.84
N VAL A 535 -16.85 -3.33 11.52
CA VAL A 535 -16.51 -4.52 12.34
C VAL A 535 -15.02 -4.78 12.26
N CYS A 536 -14.43 -4.63 11.07
CA CYS A 536 -12.99 -4.75 10.88
C CYS A 536 -12.22 -3.66 11.66
N LEU A 537 -12.63 -2.40 11.53
CA LEU A 537 -12.03 -1.27 12.27
C LEU A 537 -12.21 -1.40 13.78
N ARG A 538 -13.37 -1.85 14.25
CA ARG A 538 -13.62 -2.16 15.65
C ARG A 538 -12.64 -3.21 16.16
N PHE A 539 -12.44 -4.29 15.41
CA PHE A 539 -11.50 -5.35 15.78
C PHE A 539 -10.06 -4.84 15.79
N MET A 540 -9.66 -4.03 14.82
CA MET A 540 -8.36 -3.34 14.81
C MET A 540 -8.18 -2.48 16.05
N LYS A 541 -9.21 -1.73 16.46
CA LYS A 541 -9.20 -0.87 17.65
C LYS A 541 -9.02 -1.68 18.93
N GLU A 542 -9.70 -2.82 19.04
CA GLU A 542 -9.56 -3.74 20.17
C GLU A 542 -8.11 -4.26 20.28
N VAL A 543 -7.54 -4.73 19.17
CA VAL A 543 -6.13 -5.17 19.13
C VAL A 543 -5.19 -4.04 19.54
N GLU A 544 -5.36 -2.85 18.97
CA GLU A 544 -4.54 -1.68 19.29
C GLU A 544 -4.62 -1.31 20.78
N HIS A 545 -5.82 -1.31 21.34
CA HIS A 545 -6.07 -0.97 22.73
C HIS A 545 -5.38 -1.96 23.69
N LEU A 546 -5.58 -3.26 23.48
CA LEU A 546 -4.99 -4.31 24.32
C LEU A 546 -3.45 -4.29 24.27
N VAL A 547 -2.88 -4.07 23.09
CA VAL A 547 -1.42 -3.94 22.94
C VAL A 547 -0.89 -2.70 23.65
N LYS A 548 -1.58 -1.56 23.55
CA LYS A 548 -1.19 -0.33 24.26
C LYS A 548 -1.29 -0.50 25.80
N GLN A 549 -2.29 -1.23 26.28
CA GLN A 549 -2.41 -1.55 27.72
C GLN A 549 -1.26 -2.43 28.23
N LYS A 550 -0.85 -3.46 27.48
CA LYS A 550 0.27 -4.35 27.84
C LYS A 550 1.61 -3.58 27.93
N ARG A 551 1.78 -2.51 27.17
CA ARG A 551 3.03 -1.72 27.12
C ARG A 551 3.15 -0.68 28.24
N LYS A 552 2.05 -0.34 28.91
CA LYS A 552 2.02 0.53 30.11
C LYS A 552 2.33 -0.27 31.36
#